data_c50c4615d36f2a82bd2ee406e0289ca4
#
_entry.id   c50c4615d36f2a82bd2ee406e0289ca4
#
_cell.length_a   1.000
_cell.length_b   1.000
_cell.length_c   1.000
_cell.angle_alpha   90.00
_cell.angle_beta   90.00
_cell.angle_gamma   90.00
#
_symmetry.space_group_name_H-M   'P 1'
#
loop_
_entity.id
_entity.type
_entity.pdbx_description
1 polymer ?
#
loop_
_entity_poly.entity_id
_entity_poly.type
_entity_poly.pdbx_seq_one_letter_code
_entity_poly.pdbx_strand_id
1 'polypeptide(L)'
;MEKVPSYKSDKFECPHCIVIAQQHWFDAASAAKHTSFIIQHTFLNYRTNIQDYQQKTIQSFIESSRNSIEAEVKANVPASFSIATCTACEEITFWIDKSLIFPRKTSLPVPNTDMGEDIKSLYLEAATIFIDSPKGATALLRLALQKLLKQLGESGENINNDIKMLVSKGLSPKIQQALDILRVVGNNAVHPGQIDIDDNSEIALKLFHILNFIADEMITKPKELEKLYGDIIPEITKEHIKHRDGK
;
A
#
# COMPACT_ATOMS: atom_id res chain seq x y z
N MET A 1 -17.91 13.17 -8.41
CA MET A 1 -16.47 13.01 -8.62
C MET A 1 -16.11 11.62 -8.12
N GLU A 2 -15.51 10.81 -8.96
CA GLU A 2 -15.21 9.42 -8.60
C GLU A 2 -14.06 9.38 -7.59
N LYS A 3 -14.35 8.89 -6.38
CA LYS A 3 -13.33 8.63 -5.35
C LYS A 3 -12.50 7.39 -5.63
N VAL A 4 -12.99 6.50 -6.50
CA VAL A 4 -12.32 5.22 -6.79
C VAL A 4 -11.62 5.32 -8.15
N PRO A 5 -10.37 4.80 -8.29
CA PRO A 5 -9.73 4.71 -9.60
C PRO A 5 -10.63 4.00 -10.61
N SER A 6 -10.90 4.66 -11.74
CA SER A 6 -11.79 4.17 -12.78
C SER A 6 -11.08 4.18 -14.13
N TYR A 7 -11.21 3.09 -14.89
CA TYR A 7 -10.54 2.91 -16.17
C TYR A 7 -10.96 3.98 -17.19
N LYS A 8 -9.99 4.66 -17.78
CA LYS A 8 -10.18 5.74 -18.77
C LYS A 8 -10.97 6.96 -18.25
N SER A 9 -11.14 7.09 -16.93
CA SER A 9 -11.65 8.33 -16.34
C SER A 9 -10.59 9.43 -16.42
N ASP A 10 -11.02 10.65 -16.75
CA ASP A 10 -10.13 11.82 -16.81
C ASP A 10 -9.60 12.21 -15.43
N LYS A 11 -10.38 11.94 -14.35
CA LYS A 11 -10.05 12.30 -12.98
C LYS A 11 -10.52 11.22 -12.02
N PHE A 12 -9.61 10.81 -11.12
CA PHE A 12 -9.93 9.97 -9.97
C PHE A 12 -8.94 10.21 -8.81
N GLU A 13 -9.25 9.69 -7.63
CA GLU A 13 -8.34 9.72 -6.49
C GLU A 13 -7.12 8.83 -6.76
N CYS A 14 -5.96 9.46 -6.89
CA CYS A 14 -4.71 8.76 -7.19
C CYS A 14 -4.36 7.76 -6.08
N PRO A 15 -4.09 6.48 -6.39
CA PRO A 15 -3.73 5.50 -5.38
C PRO A 15 -2.37 5.75 -4.70
N HIS A 16 -1.51 6.61 -5.27
CA HIS A 16 -0.22 6.96 -4.68
C HIS A 16 -0.32 8.15 -3.72
N CYS A 17 -0.91 9.27 -4.16
CA CYS A 17 -0.94 10.50 -3.37
C CYS A 17 -2.30 10.84 -2.73
N ILE A 18 -3.33 10.04 -2.97
CA ILE A 18 -4.70 10.20 -2.44
C ILE A 18 -5.39 11.53 -2.89
N VAL A 19 -4.80 12.24 -3.84
CA VAL A 19 -5.36 13.47 -4.41
C VAL A 19 -6.24 13.14 -5.60
N ILE A 20 -7.43 13.76 -5.71
CA ILE A 20 -8.25 13.69 -6.92
C ILE A 20 -7.59 14.58 -7.98
N ALA A 21 -6.93 13.96 -8.94
CA ALA A 21 -6.15 14.61 -9.97
C ALA A 21 -6.52 14.12 -11.37
N GLN A 22 -6.20 14.93 -12.37
CA GLN A 22 -6.29 14.54 -13.77
C GLN A 22 -5.29 13.41 -14.06
N GLN A 23 -5.70 12.52 -14.98
CA GLN A 23 -4.90 11.36 -15.37
C GLN A 23 -4.58 11.44 -16.86
N HIS A 24 -3.32 11.28 -17.20
CA HIS A 24 -2.88 11.17 -18.60
C HIS A 24 -2.77 9.70 -18.98
N TRP A 25 -3.63 9.27 -19.91
CA TRP A 25 -3.71 7.87 -20.34
C TRP A 25 -2.81 7.60 -21.57
N PHE A 26 -2.08 6.50 -21.50
CA PHE A 26 -1.28 5.94 -22.57
C PHE A 26 -1.64 4.47 -22.80
N ASP A 27 -1.90 4.12 -24.06
CA ASP A 27 -2.21 2.76 -24.52
C ASP A 27 -1.73 2.58 -25.98
N ALA A 28 -1.99 1.41 -26.57
CA ALA A 28 -1.59 1.12 -27.94
C ALA A 28 -2.11 2.16 -28.96
N ALA A 29 -3.36 2.62 -28.79
CA ALA A 29 -3.93 3.61 -29.68
C ALA A 29 -3.26 4.98 -29.54
N SER A 30 -2.98 5.42 -28.32
CA SER A 30 -2.23 6.64 -28.03
C SER A 30 -0.81 6.57 -28.56
N ALA A 31 -0.12 5.43 -28.39
CA ALA A 31 1.23 5.20 -28.90
C ALA A 31 1.28 5.33 -30.41
N ALA A 32 0.37 4.66 -31.14
CA ALA A 32 0.28 4.76 -32.60
C ALA A 32 0.00 6.18 -33.07
N LYS A 33 -0.93 6.89 -32.39
CA LYS A 33 -1.26 8.29 -32.69
C LYS A 33 -0.06 9.20 -32.49
N HIS A 34 0.65 9.10 -31.37
CA HIS A 34 1.82 9.92 -31.07
C HIS A 34 2.97 9.63 -32.04
N THR A 35 3.22 8.37 -32.38
CA THR A 35 4.25 8.00 -33.37
C THR A 35 3.94 8.62 -34.73
N SER A 36 2.70 8.52 -35.23
CA SER A 36 2.27 9.13 -36.46
C SER A 36 2.38 10.66 -36.43
N PHE A 37 2.00 11.28 -35.30
CA PHE A 37 2.11 12.72 -35.10
C PHE A 37 3.57 13.21 -35.16
N ILE A 38 4.50 12.51 -34.48
CA ILE A 38 5.93 12.85 -34.49
C ILE A 38 6.47 12.84 -35.92
N ILE A 39 6.18 11.79 -36.69
CA ILE A 39 6.64 11.66 -38.08
C ILE A 39 6.08 12.81 -38.93
N GLN A 40 4.78 13.07 -38.83
CA GLN A 40 4.15 14.15 -39.58
C GLN A 40 4.68 15.53 -39.19
N HIS A 41 4.85 15.82 -37.92
CA HIS A 41 5.38 17.08 -37.41
C HIS A 41 6.83 17.31 -37.84
N THR A 42 7.67 16.27 -37.77
CA THR A 42 9.05 16.32 -38.25
C THR A 42 9.10 16.65 -39.75
N PHE A 43 8.25 16.03 -40.56
CA PHE A 43 8.14 16.33 -41.98
C PHE A 43 7.70 17.78 -42.22
N LEU A 44 6.68 18.28 -41.53
CA LEU A 44 6.20 19.65 -41.67
C LEU A 44 7.28 20.70 -41.40
N ASN A 45 8.15 20.44 -40.42
CA ASN A 45 9.27 21.31 -40.09
C ASN A 45 10.42 21.24 -41.14
N TYR A 46 10.58 20.08 -41.75
CA TYR A 46 11.67 19.85 -42.73
C TYR A 46 11.28 20.19 -44.17
N ARG A 47 9.99 20.21 -44.53
CA ARG A 47 9.47 20.31 -45.91
C ARG A 47 9.98 21.52 -46.71
N THR A 48 10.31 22.64 -46.05
CA THR A 48 10.84 23.85 -46.71
C THR A 48 12.25 23.66 -47.27
N ASN A 49 12.95 22.58 -46.87
CA ASN A 49 14.32 22.27 -47.34
C ASN A 49 14.35 21.31 -48.55
N ILE A 50 13.17 20.93 -49.07
CA ILE A 50 13.04 19.97 -50.18
C ILE A 50 12.14 20.51 -51.30
N GLN A 51 12.31 19.99 -52.52
CA GLN A 51 11.56 20.36 -53.71
C GLN A 51 10.08 19.94 -53.60
N ASP A 52 9.17 20.68 -54.22
CA ASP A 52 7.71 20.43 -54.15
C ASP A 52 7.31 19.03 -54.59
N TYR A 53 7.95 18.46 -55.60
CA TYR A 53 7.66 17.10 -56.05
C TYR A 53 8.07 16.05 -55.02
N GLN A 54 9.15 16.29 -54.25
CA GLN A 54 9.61 15.43 -53.17
C GLN A 54 8.67 15.55 -51.97
N GLN A 55 8.15 16.76 -51.68
CA GLN A 55 7.18 16.95 -50.58
C GLN A 55 5.95 16.08 -50.78
N LYS A 56 5.37 16.03 -51.99
CA LYS A 56 4.20 15.19 -52.29
C LYS A 56 4.49 13.71 -52.09
N THR A 57 5.66 13.25 -52.53
CA THR A 57 6.07 11.85 -52.39
C THR A 57 6.22 11.46 -50.91
N ILE A 58 6.89 12.30 -50.13
CA ILE A 58 7.08 12.06 -48.69
C ILE A 58 5.74 12.11 -47.93
N GLN A 59 4.87 13.05 -48.27
CA GLN A 59 3.53 13.13 -47.67
C GLN A 59 2.72 11.85 -47.93
N SER A 60 2.72 11.36 -49.18
CA SER A 60 2.06 10.09 -49.52
C SER A 60 2.66 8.90 -48.78
N PHE A 61 3.99 8.87 -48.58
CA PHE A 61 4.67 7.87 -47.79
C PHE A 61 4.22 7.93 -46.32
N ILE A 62 4.16 9.12 -45.70
CA ILE A 62 3.71 9.30 -44.32
C ILE A 62 2.26 8.85 -44.15
N GLU A 63 1.38 9.19 -45.06
CA GLU A 63 -0.02 8.78 -45.07
C GLU A 63 -0.16 7.25 -45.18
N SER A 64 0.60 6.63 -46.10
CA SER A 64 0.58 5.17 -46.25
C SER A 64 1.20 4.41 -45.07
N SER A 65 2.20 5.01 -44.42
CA SER A 65 2.86 4.38 -43.25
C SER A 65 2.02 4.36 -41.98
N ARG A 66 0.97 5.20 -41.88
CA ARG A 66 0.09 5.27 -40.73
C ARG A 66 -0.52 3.91 -40.35
N ASN A 67 -1.04 3.18 -41.34
CA ASN A 67 -1.64 1.86 -41.11
C ASN A 67 -0.60 0.83 -40.64
N SER A 68 0.62 0.91 -41.19
CA SER A 68 1.74 0.06 -40.81
C SER A 68 2.19 0.34 -39.36
N ILE A 69 2.27 1.61 -38.99
CA ILE A 69 2.59 2.04 -37.61
C ILE A 69 1.54 1.51 -36.64
N GLU A 70 0.26 1.66 -36.96
CA GLU A 70 -0.83 1.19 -36.11
C GLU A 70 -0.81 -0.35 -35.95
N ALA A 71 -0.56 -1.08 -37.03
CA ALA A 71 -0.43 -2.53 -36.99
C ALA A 71 0.77 -2.97 -36.14
N GLU A 72 1.92 -2.35 -36.32
CA GLU A 72 3.16 -2.66 -35.58
C GLU A 72 3.02 -2.36 -34.09
N VAL A 73 2.44 -1.21 -33.73
CA VAL A 73 2.19 -0.87 -32.32
C VAL A 73 1.21 -1.87 -31.70
N LYS A 74 0.13 -2.25 -32.38
CA LYS A 74 -0.83 -3.24 -31.88
C LYS A 74 -0.23 -4.64 -31.73
N ALA A 75 0.76 -4.99 -32.56
CA ALA A 75 1.46 -6.27 -32.45
C ALA A 75 2.38 -6.34 -31.22
N ASN A 76 2.93 -5.20 -30.79
CA ASN A 76 3.92 -5.13 -29.71
C ASN A 76 3.34 -4.62 -28.38
N VAL A 77 2.24 -3.86 -28.39
CA VAL A 77 1.57 -3.35 -27.19
C VAL A 77 0.21 -4.05 -27.04
N PRO A 78 0.01 -4.90 -26.04
CA PRO A 78 -1.28 -5.56 -25.83
C PRO A 78 -2.43 -4.56 -25.70
N ALA A 79 -3.54 -4.82 -26.38
CA ALA A 79 -4.72 -3.94 -26.38
C ALA A 79 -5.35 -3.80 -24.97
N SER A 80 -5.15 -4.79 -24.11
CA SER A 80 -5.60 -4.80 -22.72
C SER A 80 -4.76 -3.91 -21.81
N PHE A 81 -3.54 -3.53 -22.21
CA PHE A 81 -2.59 -2.78 -21.38
C PHE A 81 -2.79 -1.28 -21.52
N SER A 82 -2.84 -0.58 -20.40
CA SER A 82 -2.87 0.88 -20.35
C SER A 82 -2.10 1.41 -19.13
N ILE A 83 -1.57 2.61 -19.28
CA ILE A 83 -0.89 3.35 -18.22
C ILE A 83 -1.67 4.65 -17.99
N ALA A 84 -1.84 5.05 -16.72
CA ALA A 84 -2.29 6.40 -16.40
C ALA A 84 -1.26 7.08 -15.50
N THR A 85 -0.92 8.34 -15.83
CA THR A 85 0.01 9.17 -15.05
C THR A 85 -0.78 10.24 -14.31
N CYS A 86 -0.59 10.33 -13.01
CA CYS A 86 -1.23 11.34 -12.16
C CYS A 86 -0.55 12.70 -12.34
N THR A 87 -1.32 13.76 -12.60
CA THR A 87 -0.76 15.12 -12.75
C THR A 87 -0.33 15.77 -11.43
N ALA A 88 -0.70 15.22 -10.28
CA ALA A 88 -0.36 15.79 -8.97
C ALA A 88 0.96 15.24 -8.40
N CYS A 89 1.27 13.96 -8.61
CA CYS A 89 2.49 13.32 -8.09
C CYS A 89 3.38 12.70 -9.17
N GLU A 90 2.96 12.74 -10.44
CA GLU A 90 3.66 12.18 -11.60
C GLU A 90 3.85 10.65 -11.56
N GLU A 91 3.32 9.98 -10.53
CA GLU A 91 3.36 8.53 -10.40
C GLU A 91 2.40 7.85 -11.39
N ILE A 92 2.76 6.64 -11.78
CA ILE A 92 2.04 5.87 -12.80
C ILE A 92 1.19 4.75 -12.19
N THR A 93 0.08 4.45 -12.86
CA THR A 93 -0.77 3.29 -12.58
C THR A 93 -0.84 2.38 -13.79
N PHE A 94 -0.75 1.05 -13.58
CA PHE A 94 -0.89 0.06 -14.65
C PHE A 94 -2.27 -0.58 -14.63
N TRP A 95 -2.82 -0.76 -15.82
CA TRP A 95 -4.15 -1.32 -16.02
C TRP A 95 -4.11 -2.45 -17.04
N ILE A 96 -4.78 -3.56 -16.72
CA ILE A 96 -4.99 -4.70 -17.63
C ILE A 96 -6.49 -5.03 -17.63
N ASP A 97 -7.09 -5.18 -18.80
CA ASP A 97 -8.51 -5.48 -18.98
C ASP A 97 -9.44 -4.58 -18.12
N LYS A 98 -9.13 -3.29 -18.06
CA LYS A 98 -9.84 -2.28 -17.27
C LYS A 98 -9.66 -2.38 -15.75
N SER A 99 -8.86 -3.32 -15.27
CA SER A 99 -8.55 -3.51 -13.85
C SER A 99 -7.24 -2.83 -13.49
N LEU A 100 -7.21 -2.12 -12.36
CA LEU A 100 -6.01 -1.52 -11.79
C LEU A 100 -5.11 -2.64 -11.25
N ILE A 101 -3.90 -2.78 -11.81
CA ILE A 101 -2.93 -3.81 -11.41
C ILE A 101 -1.84 -3.23 -10.52
N PHE A 102 -1.48 -1.95 -10.74
CA PHE A 102 -0.45 -1.27 -9.95
C PHE A 102 -0.81 0.22 -9.75
N PRO A 103 -0.63 0.78 -8.55
CA PRO A 103 -0.34 0.04 -7.32
C PRO A 103 -1.54 -0.81 -6.91
N ARG A 104 -1.29 -1.95 -6.31
CA ARG A 104 -2.37 -2.77 -5.74
C ARG A 104 -2.93 -2.03 -4.53
N LYS A 105 -4.16 -1.52 -4.62
CA LYS A 105 -4.86 -1.00 -3.45
C LYS A 105 -5.22 -2.16 -2.53
N THR A 106 -4.50 -2.28 -1.47
CA THR A 106 -4.99 -2.98 -0.29
C THR A 106 -5.67 -1.94 0.61
N SER A 107 -6.91 -2.16 0.99
CA SER A 107 -7.60 -1.36 2.02
C SER A 107 -7.04 -1.67 3.43
N LEU A 108 -5.76 -2.05 3.48
CA LEU A 108 -5.09 -2.39 4.72
C LEU A 108 -4.74 -1.10 5.48
N PRO A 109 -4.89 -1.10 6.81
CA PRO A 109 -4.47 0.01 7.63
C PRO A 109 -2.94 0.17 7.55
N VAL A 110 -2.46 1.41 7.61
CA VAL A 110 -1.03 1.67 7.74
C VAL A 110 -0.53 1.20 9.12
N PRO A 111 0.74 0.77 9.25
CA PRO A 111 1.27 0.35 10.53
C PRO A 111 1.30 1.50 11.53
N ASN A 112 1.04 1.21 12.80
CA ASN A 112 1.13 2.19 13.88
C ASN A 112 2.54 2.79 13.95
N THR A 113 2.62 4.13 14.10
CA THR A 113 3.88 4.88 14.03
C THR A 113 4.86 4.57 15.17
N ASP A 114 4.37 4.11 16.33
CA ASP A 114 5.18 3.77 17.48
C ASP A 114 5.70 2.31 17.48
N MET A 115 5.35 1.52 16.47
CA MET A 115 6.01 0.23 16.24
C MET A 115 7.48 0.44 15.81
N GLY A 116 8.36 -0.44 16.29
CA GLY A 116 9.76 -0.49 15.84
C GLY A 116 9.87 -0.72 14.32
N GLU A 117 10.95 -0.27 13.70
CA GLU A 117 11.14 -0.36 12.24
C GLU A 117 11.15 -1.81 11.73
N ASP A 118 11.67 -2.74 12.53
CA ASP A 118 11.66 -4.17 12.21
C ASP A 118 10.24 -4.78 12.23
N ILE A 119 9.35 -4.25 13.07
CA ILE A 119 7.93 -4.63 13.12
C ILE A 119 7.18 -4.04 11.93
N LYS A 120 7.41 -2.75 11.63
CA LYS A 120 6.83 -2.07 10.46
C LYS A 120 7.24 -2.73 9.16
N SER A 121 8.50 -3.14 9.05
CA SER A 121 9.00 -3.87 7.87
C SER A 121 8.23 -5.16 7.63
N LEU A 122 8.04 -5.99 8.67
CA LEU A 122 7.26 -7.23 8.57
C LEU A 122 5.77 -6.96 8.25
N TYR A 123 5.20 -5.91 8.85
CA TYR A 123 3.83 -5.49 8.58
C TYR A 123 3.64 -5.10 7.11
N LEU A 124 4.55 -4.30 6.55
CA LEU A 124 4.50 -3.87 5.15
C LEU A 124 4.78 -5.03 4.19
N GLU A 125 5.69 -5.94 4.54
CA GLU A 125 5.91 -7.17 3.77
C GLU A 125 4.64 -8.03 3.74
N ALA A 126 3.99 -8.22 4.90
CA ALA A 126 2.70 -8.90 4.99
C ALA A 126 1.63 -8.21 4.11
N ALA A 127 1.58 -6.88 4.13
CA ALA A 127 0.65 -6.11 3.31
C ALA A 127 0.90 -6.29 1.81
N THR A 128 2.16 -6.41 1.39
CA THR A 128 2.54 -6.60 0.00
C THR A 128 2.05 -7.95 -0.55
N ILE A 129 2.18 -9.02 0.25
CA ILE A 129 1.80 -10.38 -0.18
C ILE A 129 0.35 -10.76 0.16
N PHE A 130 -0.38 -9.91 0.88
CA PHE A 130 -1.70 -10.21 1.43
C PHE A 130 -2.71 -10.73 0.38
N ILE A 131 -2.73 -10.11 -0.80
CA ILE A 131 -3.67 -10.50 -1.87
C ILE A 131 -3.30 -11.87 -2.45
N ASP A 132 -2.01 -12.14 -2.62
CA ASP A 132 -1.52 -13.35 -3.27
C ASP A 132 -1.40 -14.52 -2.27
N SER A 133 -1.16 -14.22 -0.99
CA SER A 133 -1.01 -15.23 0.07
C SER A 133 -1.50 -14.69 1.43
N PRO A 134 -2.80 -14.72 1.70
CA PRO A 134 -3.33 -14.35 3.02
C PRO A 134 -2.69 -15.16 4.16
N LYS A 135 -2.41 -16.43 3.93
CA LYS A 135 -1.69 -17.32 4.86
C LYS A 135 -0.27 -16.85 5.15
N GLY A 136 0.49 -16.49 4.10
CA GLY A 136 1.84 -15.94 4.24
C GLY A 136 1.83 -14.60 5.00
N ALA A 137 0.89 -13.71 4.68
CA ALA A 137 0.70 -12.45 5.39
C ALA A 137 0.41 -12.69 6.88
N THR A 138 -0.45 -13.66 7.22
CA THR A 138 -0.77 -14.02 8.60
C THR A 138 0.47 -14.54 9.36
N ALA A 139 1.31 -15.34 8.73
CA ALA A 139 2.56 -15.80 9.32
C ALA A 139 3.54 -14.65 9.62
N LEU A 140 3.66 -13.68 8.71
CA LEU A 140 4.48 -12.47 8.91
C LEU A 140 3.91 -11.59 10.05
N LEU A 141 2.59 -11.42 10.13
CA LEU A 141 1.96 -10.69 11.23
C LEU A 141 2.18 -11.37 12.60
N ARG A 142 2.22 -12.72 12.64
CA ARG A 142 2.60 -13.45 13.84
C ARG A 142 4.05 -13.18 14.24
N LEU A 143 4.97 -13.12 13.28
CA LEU A 143 6.37 -12.75 13.56
C LEU A 143 6.48 -11.28 14.00
N ALA A 144 5.70 -10.37 13.42
CA ALA A 144 5.59 -8.98 13.85
C ALA A 144 5.08 -8.88 15.29
N LEU A 145 4.06 -9.69 15.68
CA LEU A 145 3.60 -9.78 17.07
C LEU A 145 4.73 -10.22 18.02
N GLN A 146 5.51 -11.22 17.64
CA GLN A 146 6.62 -11.71 18.47
C GLN A 146 7.64 -10.62 18.74
N LYS A 147 7.96 -9.80 17.72
CA LYS A 147 8.83 -8.64 17.89
C LYS A 147 8.18 -7.50 18.69
N LEU A 148 6.87 -7.30 18.53
CA LEU A 148 6.12 -6.32 19.32
C LEU A 148 6.16 -6.68 20.81
N LEU A 149 5.99 -7.95 21.17
CA LEU A 149 6.13 -8.42 22.55
C LEU A 149 7.52 -8.12 23.11
N LYS A 150 8.57 -8.29 22.29
CA LYS A 150 9.93 -7.89 22.68
C LYS A 150 10.08 -6.38 22.88
N GLN A 151 9.46 -5.56 22.03
CA GLN A 151 9.42 -4.10 22.21
C GLN A 151 8.70 -3.72 23.52
N LEU A 152 7.70 -4.51 23.95
CA LEU A 152 6.98 -4.33 25.21
C LEU A 152 7.74 -4.85 26.46
N GLY A 153 8.98 -5.33 26.28
CA GLY A 153 9.85 -5.78 27.37
C GLY A 153 9.72 -7.26 27.74
N GLU A 154 9.03 -8.05 26.91
CA GLU A 154 8.98 -9.51 27.06
C GLU A 154 10.10 -10.21 26.28
N SER A 155 10.22 -11.54 26.40
CA SER A 155 11.32 -12.30 25.78
C SER A 155 11.28 -12.28 24.25
N GLY A 156 10.08 -12.32 23.68
CA GLY A 156 9.88 -12.51 22.24
C GLY A 156 10.20 -13.93 21.75
N GLU A 157 10.47 -14.89 22.65
CA GLU A 157 10.79 -16.27 22.28
C GLU A 157 9.54 -17.17 22.25
N ASN A 158 8.63 -16.94 23.17
CA ASN A 158 7.40 -17.73 23.27
C ASN A 158 6.20 -16.83 23.54
N ILE A 159 5.41 -16.57 22.51
CA ILE A 159 4.24 -15.68 22.55
C ILE A 159 3.29 -16.04 23.70
N ASN A 160 3.04 -17.34 23.98
CA ASN A 160 2.13 -17.76 25.04
C ASN A 160 2.66 -17.41 26.42
N ASN A 161 3.96 -17.60 26.65
CA ASN A 161 4.61 -17.23 27.90
C ASN A 161 4.66 -15.72 28.08
N ASP A 162 4.96 -14.98 27.00
CA ASP A 162 5.01 -13.53 27.03
C ASP A 162 3.63 -12.92 27.34
N ILE A 163 2.54 -13.46 26.73
CA ILE A 163 1.17 -13.08 27.10
C ILE A 163 0.89 -13.35 28.58
N LYS A 164 1.29 -14.53 29.09
CA LYS A 164 1.12 -14.88 30.51
C LYS A 164 1.85 -13.89 31.44
N MET A 165 3.06 -13.47 31.07
CA MET A 165 3.80 -12.47 31.84
C MET A 165 3.11 -11.10 31.79
N LEU A 166 2.61 -10.65 30.66
CA LEU A 166 1.85 -9.40 30.55
C LEU A 166 0.55 -9.46 31.38
N VAL A 167 -0.16 -10.58 31.40
CA VAL A 167 -1.35 -10.78 32.23
C VAL A 167 -1.00 -10.69 33.73
N SER A 168 0.12 -11.27 34.17
CA SER A 168 0.57 -11.15 35.56
C SER A 168 0.94 -9.72 35.94
N LYS A 169 1.30 -8.87 34.98
CA LYS A 169 1.57 -7.43 35.15
C LYS A 169 0.31 -6.56 35.05
N GLY A 170 -0.88 -7.15 34.94
CA GLY A 170 -2.16 -6.44 34.92
C GLY A 170 -2.66 -6.08 33.50
N LEU A 171 -2.29 -6.85 32.49
CA LEU A 171 -2.79 -6.66 31.15
C LEU A 171 -4.33 -6.70 31.09
N SER A 172 -4.92 -5.74 30.40
CA SER A 172 -6.37 -5.69 30.19
C SER A 172 -6.89 -6.94 29.48
N PRO A 173 -8.03 -7.53 29.89
CA PRO A 173 -8.61 -8.70 29.22
C PRO A 173 -8.88 -8.50 27.73
N LYS A 174 -9.20 -7.28 27.29
CA LYS A 174 -9.42 -6.96 25.87
C LYS A 174 -8.15 -7.11 25.06
N ILE A 175 -7.01 -6.65 25.61
CA ILE A 175 -5.72 -6.75 24.94
C ILE A 175 -5.25 -8.20 24.95
N GLN A 176 -5.46 -8.92 26.05
CA GLN A 176 -5.18 -10.36 26.12
C GLN A 176 -5.92 -11.13 25.00
N GLN A 177 -7.22 -10.87 24.82
CA GLN A 177 -8.00 -11.50 23.75
C GLN A 177 -7.44 -11.17 22.35
N ALA A 178 -7.04 -9.93 22.10
CA ALA A 178 -6.42 -9.52 20.83
C ALA A 178 -5.09 -10.26 20.56
N LEU A 179 -4.24 -10.37 21.58
CA LEU A 179 -2.99 -11.14 21.53
C LEU A 179 -3.24 -12.63 21.25
N ASP A 180 -4.23 -13.23 21.94
CA ASP A 180 -4.58 -14.64 21.76
C ASP A 180 -5.14 -14.92 20.35
N ILE A 181 -5.98 -14.03 19.80
CA ILE A 181 -6.48 -14.15 18.41
C ILE A 181 -5.30 -14.20 17.44
N LEU A 182 -4.40 -13.23 17.52
CA LEU A 182 -3.27 -13.14 16.59
C LEU A 182 -2.31 -14.33 16.77
N ARG A 183 -2.07 -14.77 18.00
CA ARG A 183 -1.27 -15.96 18.32
C ARG A 183 -1.88 -17.23 17.73
N VAL A 184 -3.16 -17.49 17.97
CA VAL A 184 -3.83 -18.73 17.55
C VAL A 184 -3.98 -18.78 16.03
N VAL A 185 -4.49 -17.72 15.43
CA VAL A 185 -4.67 -17.64 13.97
C VAL A 185 -3.31 -17.70 13.26
N GLY A 186 -2.32 -16.94 13.73
CA GLY A 186 -0.98 -16.95 13.16
C GLY A 186 -0.28 -18.30 13.31
N ASN A 187 -0.54 -19.06 14.38
CA ASN A 187 0.01 -20.40 14.55
C ASN A 187 -0.57 -21.39 13.52
N ASN A 188 -1.86 -21.29 13.22
CA ASN A 188 -2.51 -22.14 12.21
C ASN A 188 -2.05 -21.83 10.78
N ALA A 189 -1.60 -20.62 10.50
CA ALA A 189 -1.01 -20.27 9.22
C ALA A 189 0.30 -21.04 8.94
N VAL A 190 1.07 -21.35 9.99
CA VAL A 190 2.36 -22.08 9.91
C VAL A 190 2.16 -23.58 10.11
N HIS A 191 1.22 -23.96 10.97
CA HIS A 191 0.89 -25.36 11.30
C HIS A 191 -0.60 -25.59 11.06
N PRO A 192 -1.04 -26.04 9.87
CA PRO A 192 -2.44 -26.28 9.56
C PRO A 192 -3.09 -27.27 10.51
N GLY A 193 -4.23 -26.91 11.09
CA GLY A 193 -4.90 -27.80 12.03
C GLY A 193 -6.39 -27.52 12.22
N GLN A 194 -6.75 -26.43 12.86
CA GLN A 194 -8.13 -26.16 13.28
C GLN A 194 -8.82 -24.99 12.55
N ILE A 195 -8.07 -24.11 11.93
CA ILE A 195 -8.58 -22.92 11.23
C ILE A 195 -8.03 -22.97 9.79
N ASP A 196 -8.93 -23.05 8.84
CA ASP A 196 -8.59 -22.92 7.44
C ASP A 196 -8.44 -21.43 7.08
N ILE A 197 -7.19 -21.02 6.80
CA ILE A 197 -6.83 -19.64 6.48
C ILE A 197 -6.56 -19.52 4.96
N ASP A 198 -6.41 -20.65 4.26
CA ASP A 198 -5.91 -20.67 2.88
C ASP A 198 -6.73 -19.78 1.93
N ASP A 199 -8.05 -19.61 2.19
CA ASP A 199 -8.94 -18.79 1.37
C ASP A 199 -9.59 -17.61 2.14
N ASN A 200 -9.22 -17.36 3.41
CA ASN A 200 -9.91 -16.38 4.23
C ASN A 200 -9.11 -15.07 4.40
N SER A 201 -9.10 -14.28 3.31
CA SER A 201 -8.52 -12.92 3.32
C SER A 201 -9.15 -12.00 4.36
N GLU A 202 -10.43 -12.23 4.76
CA GLU A 202 -11.10 -11.44 5.79
C GLU A 202 -10.47 -11.62 7.18
N ILE A 203 -10.09 -12.85 7.52
CA ILE A 203 -9.39 -13.10 8.79
C ILE A 203 -8.03 -12.42 8.78
N ALA A 204 -7.26 -12.60 7.71
CA ALA A 204 -5.95 -11.96 7.59
C ALA A 204 -6.03 -10.43 7.64
N LEU A 205 -7.05 -9.81 7.01
CA LEU A 205 -7.33 -8.38 7.11
C LEU A 205 -7.55 -7.93 8.56
N LYS A 206 -8.34 -8.67 9.32
CA LYS A 206 -8.61 -8.36 10.74
C LYS A 206 -7.34 -8.41 11.59
N LEU A 207 -6.35 -9.25 11.25
CA LEU A 207 -5.10 -9.32 11.99
C LEU A 207 -4.24 -8.07 11.86
N PHE A 208 -4.26 -7.38 10.72
CA PHE A 208 -3.62 -6.07 10.57
C PHE A 208 -4.21 -5.04 11.55
N HIS A 209 -5.55 -5.02 11.66
CA HIS A 209 -6.22 -4.13 12.62
C HIS A 209 -5.90 -4.50 14.06
N ILE A 210 -5.85 -5.80 14.38
CA ILE A 210 -5.54 -6.29 15.75
C ILE A 210 -4.12 -5.92 16.15
N LEU A 211 -3.13 -6.07 15.25
CA LEU A 211 -1.75 -5.71 15.56
C LEU A 211 -1.60 -4.20 15.83
N ASN A 212 -2.25 -3.37 15.00
CA ASN A 212 -2.30 -1.92 15.22
C ASN A 212 -3.01 -1.57 16.54
N PHE A 213 -4.13 -2.23 16.86
CA PHE A 213 -4.84 -2.04 18.12
C PHE A 213 -3.96 -2.34 19.33
N ILE A 214 -3.20 -3.44 19.30
CA ILE A 214 -2.28 -3.80 20.40
C ILE A 214 -1.20 -2.71 20.56
N ALA A 215 -0.59 -2.26 19.46
CA ALA A 215 0.41 -1.20 19.53
C ALA A 215 -0.16 0.13 20.04
N ASP A 216 -1.37 0.48 19.62
CA ASP A 216 -2.07 1.69 20.04
C ASP A 216 -2.33 1.65 21.56
N GLU A 217 -2.93 0.57 22.08
CA GLU A 217 -3.27 0.44 23.48
C GLU A 217 -2.05 0.32 24.41
N MET A 218 -0.99 -0.36 23.95
CA MET A 218 0.15 -0.66 24.82
C MET A 218 1.33 0.29 24.68
N ILE A 219 1.41 1.04 23.57
CA ILE A 219 2.55 1.95 23.34
C ILE A 219 2.05 3.37 23.14
N THR A 220 1.19 3.61 22.13
CA THR A 220 0.80 4.96 21.74
C THR A 220 0.02 5.68 22.84
N LYS A 221 -1.07 5.09 23.33
CA LYS A 221 -1.89 5.71 24.38
C LYS A 221 -1.15 5.95 25.70
N PRO A 222 -0.36 5.00 26.24
CA PRO A 222 0.47 5.27 27.42
C PRO A 222 1.43 6.42 27.22
N LYS A 223 2.11 6.46 26.07
CA LYS A 223 3.06 7.54 25.72
C LYS A 223 2.38 8.91 25.59
N GLU A 224 1.22 8.95 24.93
CA GLU A 224 0.42 10.17 24.83
C GLU A 224 -0.06 10.68 26.19
N LEU A 225 -0.53 9.76 27.05
CA LEU A 225 -0.97 10.09 28.41
C LEU A 225 0.19 10.60 29.27
N GLU A 226 1.35 9.96 29.18
CA GLU A 226 2.56 10.39 29.90
C GLU A 226 2.99 11.80 29.48
N LYS A 227 3.00 12.05 28.17
CA LYS A 227 3.28 13.39 27.63
C LYS A 227 2.27 14.43 28.14
N LEU A 228 0.97 14.11 28.02
CA LEU A 228 -0.10 15.01 28.49
C LEU A 228 0.02 15.30 29.98
N TYR A 229 0.31 14.28 30.78
CA TYR A 229 0.55 14.42 32.22
C TYR A 229 1.76 15.31 32.50
N GLY A 230 2.84 15.13 31.73
CA GLY A 230 4.05 15.96 31.82
C GLY A 230 3.79 17.44 31.50
N ASP A 231 3.00 17.67 30.44
CA ASP A 231 2.73 19.02 29.93
C ASP A 231 1.72 19.80 30.79
N ILE A 232 0.75 19.12 31.41
CA ILE A 232 -0.35 19.78 32.15
C ILE A 232 -0.07 19.92 33.64
N ILE A 233 0.56 18.92 34.27
CA ILE A 233 0.74 18.87 35.71
C ILE A 233 2.07 19.56 36.11
N PRO A 234 2.02 20.69 36.89
CA PRO A 234 3.23 21.33 37.39
C PRO A 234 4.05 20.42 38.31
N GLU A 235 5.38 20.58 38.32
CA GLU A 235 6.30 19.73 39.12
C GLU A 235 5.94 19.66 40.60
N ILE A 236 5.60 20.83 41.20
CA ILE A 236 5.16 20.91 42.61
C ILE A 236 3.95 20.02 42.86
N THR A 237 2.99 19.98 41.91
CA THR A 237 1.80 19.13 42.05
C THR A 237 2.16 17.65 41.85
N LYS A 238 3.12 17.33 40.99
CA LYS A 238 3.62 15.92 40.81
C LYS A 238 4.26 15.40 42.08
N GLU A 239 5.01 16.25 42.82
CA GLU A 239 5.59 15.88 44.11
C GLU A 239 4.50 15.60 45.16
N HIS A 240 3.46 16.44 45.26
CA HIS A 240 2.31 16.17 46.14
C HIS A 240 1.59 14.89 45.78
N ILE A 241 1.42 14.58 44.48
CA ILE A 241 0.80 13.30 44.04
C ILE A 241 1.66 12.12 44.42
N LYS A 242 2.99 12.15 44.23
CA LYS A 242 3.91 11.10 44.67
C LYS A 242 3.81 10.86 46.15
N HIS A 243 3.77 11.92 46.94
CA HIS A 243 3.62 11.82 48.40
C HIS A 243 2.28 11.21 48.80
N ARG A 244 1.17 11.56 48.12
CA ARG A 244 -0.15 10.96 48.33
C ARG A 244 -0.14 9.46 48.02
N ASP A 245 0.54 9.02 46.95
CA ASP A 245 0.56 7.63 46.49
C ASP A 245 1.63 6.76 47.20
N GLY A 246 2.38 7.33 48.14
CA GLY A 246 3.41 6.63 48.90
C GLY A 246 4.62 6.19 48.07
N LYS A 247 4.93 6.92 47.01
CA LYS A 247 6.04 6.66 46.10
C LYS A 247 7.16 7.68 46.22
#